data_037a4c4c78e4eecef5d78b295ffb0fb8
#
_entry.id   037a4c4c78e4eecef5d78b295ffb0fb8
#
_cell.length_a   1.000
_cell.length_b   1.000
_cell.length_c   1.000
_cell.angle_alpha   90.00
_cell.angle_beta   90.00
_cell.angle_gamma   90.00
#
_symmetry.space_group_name_H-M   'P 1'
#
loop_
_entity.id
_entity.type
_entity.pdbx_description
1 polymer ?
#
loop_
_entity_poly.entity_id
_entity_poly.type
_entity_poly.pdbx_seq_one_letter_code
_entity_poly.pdbx_strand_id
1 'polypeptide(L)'
;MPTIKKILVPVDGSVNGCKAVDEAIYLASKCNAKMDFVYVASDINKDIPSGLVFDRIWAKLPENIDAKKHVETGSISNAILKTAEAEKSDMIIMGSRGLGILKGAILGSVSQKVVEESKIPVMVIK
;
A
#
# COMPACT_ATOMS: atom_id res chain seq x y z
N MET A 1 13.68 -12.95 16.40
CA MET A 1 12.36 -12.65 15.81
C MET A 1 12.39 -11.33 15.06
N PRO A 2 11.94 -11.29 13.83
CA PRO A 2 11.82 -10.02 13.15
C PRO A 2 10.77 -9.15 13.86
N THR A 3 11.05 -7.88 13.94
CA THR A 3 10.16 -6.89 14.53
C THR A 3 9.61 -6.02 13.42
N ILE A 4 8.29 -5.81 13.38
CA ILE A 4 7.67 -4.96 12.38
C ILE A 4 7.79 -3.50 12.85
N LYS A 5 8.67 -2.75 12.19
CA LYS A 5 8.94 -1.34 12.50
C LYS A 5 8.48 -0.39 11.40
N LYS A 6 8.39 -0.87 10.16
CA LYS A 6 7.98 -0.07 9.00
C LYS A 6 7.05 -0.88 8.11
N ILE A 7 5.90 -0.31 7.80
CA ILE A 7 4.88 -0.93 6.97
C ILE A 7 4.69 -0.06 5.72
N LEU A 8 4.80 -0.68 4.54
CA LEU A 8 4.49 -0.02 3.27
C LEU A 8 3.06 -0.35 2.85
N VAL A 9 2.31 0.67 2.48
CA VAL A 9 0.92 0.52 2.06
C VAL A 9 0.74 1.18 0.69
N PRO A 10 0.67 0.38 -0.39
CA PRO A 10 0.28 0.90 -1.70
C PRO A 10 -1.18 1.35 -1.70
N VAL A 11 -1.45 2.49 -2.32
CA VAL A 11 -2.78 3.09 -2.35
C VAL A 11 -3.11 3.60 -3.75
N ASP A 12 -4.37 3.48 -4.15
CA ASP A 12 -4.84 3.97 -5.46
C ASP A 12 -6.26 4.56 -5.40
N GLY A 13 -6.84 4.65 -4.21
CA GLY A 13 -8.20 5.13 -4.02
C GLY A 13 -9.27 4.06 -4.18
N SER A 14 -8.91 2.81 -4.47
CA SER A 14 -9.87 1.70 -4.59
C SER A 14 -10.46 1.31 -3.23
N VAL A 15 -11.60 0.61 -3.26
CA VAL A 15 -12.27 0.14 -2.04
C VAL A 15 -11.37 -0.83 -1.28
N ASN A 16 -10.75 -1.79 -1.96
CA ASN A 16 -9.85 -2.74 -1.31
C ASN A 16 -8.60 -2.04 -0.76
N GLY A 17 -8.11 -1.01 -1.47
CA GLY A 17 -7.02 -0.19 -0.97
C GLY A 17 -7.38 0.54 0.32
N CYS A 18 -8.61 1.04 0.42
CA CYS A 18 -9.08 1.69 1.65
C CYS A 18 -9.15 0.70 2.81
N LYS A 19 -9.62 -0.52 2.56
CA LYS A 19 -9.63 -1.57 3.58
C LYS A 19 -8.22 -1.92 4.04
N ALA A 20 -7.27 -1.99 3.11
CA ALA A 20 -5.87 -2.25 3.43
C ALA A 20 -5.29 -1.14 4.31
N VAL A 21 -5.63 0.11 4.02
CA VAL A 21 -5.20 1.25 4.84
C VAL A 21 -5.70 1.10 6.28
N ASP A 22 -6.96 0.76 6.46
CA ASP A 22 -7.55 0.60 7.80
C ASP A 22 -6.87 -0.52 8.58
N GLU A 23 -6.63 -1.67 7.94
CA GLU A 23 -5.92 -2.79 8.58
C GLU A 23 -4.48 -2.42 8.91
N ALA A 24 -3.81 -1.69 8.01
CA ALA A 24 -2.44 -1.26 8.22
C ALA A 24 -2.32 -0.28 9.39
N ILE A 25 -3.26 0.67 9.50
CA ILE A 25 -3.30 1.61 10.62
C ILE A 25 -3.48 0.85 11.94
N TYR A 26 -4.38 -0.12 11.97
CA TYR A 26 -4.60 -0.95 13.15
C TYR A 26 -3.31 -1.67 13.57
N LEU A 27 -2.67 -2.34 12.61
CA LEU A 27 -1.45 -3.10 12.89
C LEU A 27 -0.29 -2.16 13.30
N ALA A 28 -0.12 -1.04 12.61
CA ALA A 28 0.91 -0.06 12.95
C ALA A 28 0.72 0.48 14.36
N SER A 29 -0.52 0.73 14.77
CA SER A 29 -0.85 1.18 16.13
C SER A 29 -0.46 0.13 17.17
N LYS A 30 -0.70 -1.16 16.87
CA LYS A 30 -0.37 -2.25 17.80
C LYS A 30 1.12 -2.53 17.90
N CYS A 31 1.85 -2.40 16.78
CA CYS A 31 3.28 -2.69 16.72
C CYS A 31 4.14 -1.45 16.98
N ASN A 32 3.54 -0.28 17.09
CA ASN A 32 4.24 1.00 17.17
C ASN A 32 5.15 1.20 15.93
N ALA A 33 4.61 0.88 14.76
CA ALA A 33 5.34 0.93 13.50
C ALA A 33 5.13 2.26 12.78
N LYS A 34 6.12 2.65 11.98
CA LYS A 34 5.99 3.75 11.02
C LYS A 34 5.31 3.26 9.76
N MET A 35 4.67 4.16 9.04
CA MET A 35 3.96 3.83 7.81
C MET A 35 4.49 4.64 6.65
N ASP A 36 4.63 3.98 5.51
CA ASP A 36 4.90 4.63 4.23
C ASP A 36 3.74 4.30 3.30
N PHE A 37 3.15 5.33 2.70
CA PHE A 37 2.09 5.17 1.70
C PHE A 37 2.66 5.47 0.34
N VAL A 38 2.47 4.60 -0.64
CA VAL A 38 2.95 4.81 -1.99
C VAL A 38 1.79 4.81 -2.98
N TYR A 39 1.69 5.89 -3.74
CA TYR A 39 0.76 6.04 -4.85
C TYR A 39 1.57 5.99 -6.14
N VAL A 40 1.28 5.03 -7.01
CA VAL A 40 1.96 4.92 -8.30
C VAL A 40 1.04 5.48 -9.38
N ALA A 41 1.41 6.62 -9.94
CA ALA A 41 0.61 7.25 -10.99
C ALA A 41 0.62 6.40 -12.26
N SER A 42 -0.57 6.14 -12.79
CA SER A 42 -0.76 5.34 -14.00
C SER A 42 -2.03 5.77 -14.73
N ASP A 43 -2.25 5.24 -15.92
CA ASP A 43 -3.47 5.54 -16.68
C ASP A 43 -4.72 5.00 -15.98
N ILE A 44 -4.58 3.94 -15.18
CA ILE A 44 -5.70 3.33 -14.46
C ILE A 44 -6.29 4.27 -13.41
N ASN A 45 -5.44 5.03 -12.71
CA ASN A 45 -5.85 5.86 -11.59
C ASN A 45 -5.76 7.37 -11.85
N LYS A 46 -5.63 7.78 -13.11
CA LYS A 46 -5.47 9.20 -13.45
C LYS A 46 -6.63 10.09 -13.00
N ASP A 47 -7.83 9.53 -12.84
CA ASP A 47 -9.02 10.25 -12.40
C ASP A 47 -9.11 10.38 -10.87
N ILE A 48 -8.22 9.73 -10.15
CA ILE A 48 -8.15 9.80 -8.69
C ILE A 48 -6.74 10.29 -8.32
N PRO A 49 -6.53 11.62 -8.23
CA PRO A 49 -5.19 12.16 -8.00
C PRO A 49 -4.66 11.80 -6.62
N SER A 50 -3.32 11.69 -6.54
CA SER A 50 -2.63 11.30 -5.32
C SER A 50 -2.98 12.19 -4.13
N GLY A 51 -3.12 13.50 -4.36
CA GLY A 51 -3.49 14.44 -3.29
C GLY A 51 -4.80 14.08 -2.61
N LEU A 52 -5.82 13.72 -3.40
CA LEU A 52 -7.12 13.32 -2.86
C LEU A 52 -7.00 12.02 -2.06
N VAL A 53 -6.25 11.04 -2.57
CA VAL A 53 -6.05 9.76 -1.87
C VAL A 53 -5.34 10.00 -0.54
N PHE A 54 -4.27 10.76 -0.53
CA PHE A 54 -3.53 11.06 0.69
C PHE A 54 -4.35 11.89 1.68
N ASP A 55 -5.12 12.87 1.22
CA ASP A 55 -5.96 13.68 2.10
C ASP A 55 -6.95 12.81 2.87
N ARG A 56 -7.56 11.83 2.19
CA ARG A 56 -8.48 10.88 2.82
C ARG A 56 -7.79 10.02 3.89
N ILE A 57 -6.56 9.60 3.60
CA ILE A 57 -5.78 8.79 4.54
C ILE A 57 -5.39 9.63 5.76
N TRP A 58 -4.83 10.82 5.52
CA TRP A 58 -4.38 11.69 6.62
C TRP A 58 -5.51 12.15 7.52
N ALA A 59 -6.75 12.25 6.97
CA ALA A 59 -7.92 12.60 7.76
C ALA A 59 -8.23 11.56 8.85
N LYS A 60 -7.82 10.30 8.67
CA LYS A 60 -8.09 9.22 9.64
C LYS A 60 -6.85 8.67 10.33
N LEU A 61 -5.65 9.17 9.99
CA LEU A 61 -4.42 8.73 10.65
C LEU A 61 -4.37 9.21 12.10
N PRO A 62 -4.06 8.33 13.05
CA PRO A 62 -3.77 8.76 14.42
C PRO A 62 -2.55 9.68 14.46
N GLU A 63 -2.57 10.69 15.33
CA GLU A 63 -1.49 11.67 15.42
C GLU A 63 -0.15 11.05 15.84
N ASN A 64 -0.19 9.95 16.57
CA ASN A 64 1.02 9.30 17.06
C ASN A 64 1.68 8.36 16.05
N ILE A 65 1.11 8.20 14.86
CA ILE A 65 1.72 7.39 13.80
C ILE A 65 2.59 8.29 12.92
N ASP A 66 3.86 7.92 12.80
CA ASP A 66 4.80 8.56 11.87
C ASP A 66 4.56 8.00 10.48
N ALA A 67 4.09 8.83 9.55
CA ALA A 67 3.72 8.41 8.21
C ALA A 67 4.34 9.31 7.16
N LYS A 68 4.73 8.71 6.03
CA LYS A 68 5.29 9.42 4.87
C LYS A 68 4.50 9.10 3.61
N LYS A 69 4.49 10.06 2.69
CA LYS A 69 3.86 9.94 1.37
C LYS A 69 4.92 9.72 0.31
N HIS A 70 4.64 8.81 -0.61
CA HIS A 70 5.50 8.57 -1.79
C HIS A 70 4.63 8.58 -3.04
N VAL A 71 5.06 9.31 -4.05
CA VAL A 71 4.41 9.31 -5.37
C VAL A 71 5.45 8.82 -6.37
N GLU A 72 5.12 7.73 -7.04
CA GLU A 72 6.01 7.10 -8.02
C GLU A 72 5.30 6.99 -9.37
N THR A 73 6.06 6.67 -10.40
CA THR A 73 5.55 6.45 -11.76
C THR A 73 6.10 5.15 -12.32
N GLY A 74 5.57 4.72 -13.46
CA GLY A 74 6.02 3.53 -14.15
C GLY A 74 5.21 2.30 -13.81
N SER A 75 5.83 1.13 -13.85
CA SER A 75 5.17 -0.13 -13.51
C SER A 75 4.78 -0.14 -12.04
N ILE A 76 3.50 -0.35 -11.75
CA ILE A 76 2.95 -0.25 -10.40
C ILE A 76 3.64 -1.24 -9.46
N SER A 77 3.70 -2.51 -9.84
CA SER A 77 4.31 -3.54 -8.99
C SER A 77 5.81 -3.29 -8.76
N ASN A 78 6.53 -2.90 -9.79
CA ASN A 78 7.96 -2.61 -9.66
C ASN A 78 8.20 -1.39 -8.75
N ALA A 79 7.38 -0.35 -8.88
CA ALA A 79 7.50 0.84 -8.03
C ALA A 79 7.23 0.51 -6.57
N ILE A 80 6.24 -0.34 -6.29
CA ILE A 80 5.94 -0.81 -4.94
C ILE A 80 7.15 -1.55 -4.35
N LEU A 81 7.70 -2.50 -5.11
CA LEU A 81 8.83 -3.31 -4.65
C LEU A 81 10.09 -2.46 -4.43
N LYS A 82 10.35 -1.51 -5.32
CA LYS A 82 11.49 -0.60 -5.18
C LYS A 82 11.34 0.31 -3.97
N THR A 83 10.13 0.81 -3.73
CA THR A 83 9.86 1.67 -2.56
C THR A 83 10.07 0.89 -1.27
N ALA A 84 9.58 -0.36 -1.22
CA ALA A 84 9.77 -1.23 -0.06
C ALA A 84 11.25 -1.44 0.24
N GLU A 85 12.06 -1.65 -0.78
CA GLU A 85 13.50 -1.83 -0.62
C GLU A 85 14.20 -0.54 -0.19
N ALA A 86 13.88 0.58 -0.84
CA ALA A 86 14.47 1.87 -0.54
C ALA A 86 14.15 2.34 0.88
N GLU A 87 12.91 2.12 1.34
CA GLU A 87 12.47 2.50 2.68
C GLU A 87 12.77 1.44 3.74
N LYS A 88 13.34 0.32 3.36
CA LYS A 88 13.63 -0.81 4.26
C LYS A 88 12.38 -1.25 5.02
N SER A 89 11.30 -1.40 4.29
CA SER A 89 10.02 -1.83 4.87
C SER A 89 10.11 -3.26 5.39
N ASP A 90 9.42 -3.54 6.49
CA ASP A 90 9.41 -4.87 7.10
C ASP A 90 8.24 -5.72 6.60
N MET A 91 7.20 -5.07 6.09
CA MET A 91 6.07 -5.76 5.49
C MET A 91 5.31 -4.82 4.56
N ILE A 92 4.58 -5.40 3.61
CA ILE A 92 3.68 -4.68 2.72
C ILE A 92 2.25 -5.11 3.07
N ILE A 93 1.34 -4.14 3.20
CA ILE A 93 -0.10 -4.41 3.35
C ILE A 93 -0.82 -3.73 2.20
N MET A 94 -1.52 -4.51 1.39
CA MET A 94 -2.18 -3.99 0.18
C MET A 94 -3.51 -4.66 -0.06
N GLY A 95 -4.36 -4.01 -0.86
CA GLY A 95 -5.61 -4.61 -1.28
C GLY A 95 -5.37 -5.74 -2.27
N SER A 96 -6.27 -6.73 -2.29
CA SER A 96 -6.20 -7.85 -3.22
C SER A 96 -6.46 -7.40 -4.65
N ARG A 97 -7.19 -6.27 -4.83
CA ARG A 97 -7.53 -5.67 -6.12
C ARG A 97 -7.37 -4.16 -6.04
N GLY A 98 -6.97 -3.56 -7.15
CA GLY A 98 -6.96 -2.11 -7.30
C GLY A 98 -8.12 -1.65 -8.16
N LEU A 99 -7.90 -0.57 -8.92
CA LEU A 99 -8.90 0.01 -9.81
C LEU A 99 -9.05 -0.76 -11.13
N GLY A 100 -8.09 -1.62 -11.48
CA GLY A 100 -8.15 -2.43 -12.67
C GLY A 100 -9.23 -3.51 -12.56
N ILE A 101 -9.86 -3.83 -13.70
CA ILE A 101 -10.94 -4.82 -13.72
C ILE A 101 -10.39 -6.20 -14.04
N LEU A 102 -10.41 -7.11 -13.05
CA LEU A 102 -10.06 -8.51 -13.24
C LEU A 102 -11.19 -9.37 -12.69
N LYS A 103 -12.07 -9.77 -13.57
CA LYS A 103 -13.21 -10.64 -13.19
C LYS A 103 -12.71 -12.05 -12.92
N GLY A 104 -13.17 -12.64 -11.82
CA GLY A 104 -12.89 -14.03 -11.48
C GLY A 104 -11.54 -14.31 -10.87
N ALA A 105 -10.67 -13.30 -10.75
CA ALA A 105 -9.36 -13.49 -10.13
C ALA A 105 -9.44 -13.26 -8.62
N ILE A 106 -8.75 -14.10 -7.85
CA ILE A 106 -8.66 -13.94 -6.39
C ILE A 106 -7.78 -12.73 -6.06
N LEU A 107 -6.66 -12.58 -6.79
CA LEU A 107 -5.76 -11.44 -6.66
C LEU A 107 -5.72 -10.67 -7.97
N GLY A 108 -5.58 -9.34 -7.89
CA GLY A 108 -5.30 -8.51 -9.05
C GLY A 108 -3.86 -8.75 -9.54
N SER A 109 -3.58 -8.30 -10.77
CA SER A 109 -2.27 -8.50 -11.39
C SER A 109 -1.14 -7.87 -10.59
N VAL A 110 -1.36 -6.67 -10.03
CA VAL A 110 -0.36 -5.97 -9.22
C VAL A 110 -0.10 -6.73 -7.91
N SER A 111 -1.16 -7.08 -7.18
CA SER A 111 -1.02 -7.79 -5.91
C SER A 111 -0.38 -9.17 -6.10
N GLN A 112 -0.75 -9.88 -7.16
CA GLN A 112 -0.14 -11.17 -7.47
C GLN A 112 1.37 -11.03 -7.70
N LYS A 113 1.78 -10.05 -8.49
CA LYS A 113 3.20 -9.84 -8.78
C LYS A 113 3.97 -9.42 -7.54
N VAL A 114 3.39 -8.56 -6.70
CA VAL A 114 4.03 -8.15 -5.45
C VAL A 114 4.22 -9.36 -4.52
N VAL A 115 3.19 -10.20 -4.39
CA VAL A 115 3.28 -11.42 -3.56
C VAL A 115 4.38 -12.34 -4.07
N GLU A 116 4.47 -12.54 -5.39
CA GLU A 116 5.45 -13.44 -5.99
C GLU A 116 6.89 -12.94 -5.86
N GLU A 117 7.10 -11.63 -5.98
CA GLU A 117 8.46 -11.07 -6.08
C GLU A 117 8.95 -10.39 -4.80
N SER A 118 8.09 -10.17 -3.81
CA SER A 118 8.50 -9.53 -2.57
C SER A 118 9.43 -10.41 -1.75
N LYS A 119 10.48 -9.78 -1.20
CA LYS A 119 11.41 -10.45 -0.27
C LYS A 119 10.97 -10.32 1.18
N ILE A 120 9.90 -9.58 1.43
CA ILE A 120 9.35 -9.35 2.76
C ILE A 120 7.89 -9.82 2.80
N PRO A 121 7.31 -10.05 3.99
CA PRO A 121 5.92 -10.48 4.09
C PRO A 121 4.97 -9.52 3.42
N VAL A 122 3.94 -10.06 2.78
CA VAL A 122 2.87 -9.29 2.13
C VAL A 122 1.54 -9.75 2.70
N MET A 123 0.80 -8.83 3.30
CA MET A 123 -0.57 -9.09 3.76
C MET A 123 -1.51 -8.52 2.70
N VAL A 124 -2.39 -9.37 2.19
CA VAL A 124 -3.33 -9.00 1.14
C VAL A 124 -4.74 -8.94 1.74
N ILE A 125 -5.41 -7.79 1.60
CA ILE A 125 -6.74 -7.55 2.16
C ILE A 125 -7.79 -7.69 1.06
N LYS A 126 -8.76 -8.56 1.29
CA LYS A 126 -9.86 -8.82 0.34
C LYS A 126 -11.02 -7.87 0.52
#